data_57337477ad1fd9969cbd7c0d469ff0a7
#
_entry.id   57337477ad1fd9969cbd7c0d469ff0a7
#
_cell.length_a   1.000
_cell.length_b   1.000
_cell.length_c   1.000
_cell.angle_alpha   90.00
_cell.angle_beta   90.00
_cell.angle_gamma   90.00
#
_symmetry.space_group_name_H-M   'P 1'
#
loop_
_entity.id
_entity.type
_entity.pdbx_description
1 polymer ?
#
loop_
_entity_poly.entity_id
_entity_poly.type
_entity_poly.pdbx_seq_one_letter_code
_entity_poly.pdbx_strand_id
1 'polypeptide(L)'
;VYGGIATGYTCGCCLRCVFCWVDWSRDFPERHGEFFSAEEAFQRLKEAARGFNVTKLRISGAEPTLGKEHLLGLLALVESSEFDLFILETNGILLGADRDYVKDLSKFKKVHIRVSLKAGTAEDFTRKTGAKAEAFEIPFKAVRNLLDSGLSFHVAAMSADPRIMDQMERERLILKLAEIDPELALKLEEEVVDPYKTTLARLEYAGLSLKWPLRHIYPPVKLPGEGEFLRRRLGRYPYL
;
A
#
# COMPACT_ATOMS: atom_id res chain seq x y z
N VAL A 1 -7.69 6.55 12.01
CA VAL A 1 -6.51 5.76 12.32
C VAL A 1 -5.28 6.65 12.44
N TYR A 2 -5.03 7.58 11.51
CA TYR A 2 -3.84 8.41 11.53
C TYR A 2 -4.00 9.77 12.23
N GLY A 3 -5.19 10.14 12.67
CA GLY A 3 -5.44 11.39 13.39
C GLY A 3 -5.24 12.66 12.57
N GLY A 4 -5.43 12.58 11.26
CA GLY A 4 -5.13 13.64 10.29
C GLY A 4 -3.73 13.48 9.69
N ILE A 5 -3.64 13.71 8.38
CA ILE A 5 -2.41 13.54 7.62
C ILE A 5 -2.46 14.40 6.34
N ALA A 6 -1.39 15.13 6.05
CA ALA A 6 -1.24 15.81 4.76
C ALA A 6 -0.71 14.82 3.72
N THR A 7 -1.42 14.68 2.60
CA THR A 7 -1.11 13.67 1.59
C THR A 7 -0.80 14.32 0.24
N GLY A 8 0.34 13.95 -0.34
CA GLY A 8 0.65 14.12 -1.75
C GLY A 8 0.34 12.84 -2.53
N TYR A 9 -0.07 13.00 -3.78
CA TYR A 9 -0.35 11.88 -4.69
C TYR A 9 0.63 11.89 -5.84
N THR A 10 1.25 10.74 -6.11
CA THR A 10 2.13 10.54 -7.26
C THR A 10 1.34 10.10 -8.49
N CYS A 11 1.91 10.35 -9.66
CA CYS A 11 1.39 9.91 -10.96
C CYS A 11 2.26 8.76 -11.51
N GLY A 12 1.64 7.87 -12.32
CA GLY A 12 2.32 6.72 -12.89
C GLY A 12 2.49 5.55 -11.93
N CYS A 13 2.29 4.34 -12.44
CA CYS A 13 2.45 3.11 -11.68
C CYS A 13 2.96 2.00 -12.59
N CYS A 14 3.76 1.08 -12.07
CA CYS A 14 4.21 -0.12 -12.78
C CYS A 14 3.14 -1.22 -12.86
N LEU A 15 2.04 -1.12 -12.09
CA LEU A 15 0.92 -2.05 -12.08
C LEU A 15 -0.36 -1.41 -12.66
N ARG A 16 -1.28 -2.26 -13.13
CA ARG A 16 -2.59 -1.86 -13.69
C ARG A 16 -3.74 -2.52 -12.95
N CYS A 17 -3.73 -2.37 -11.60
CA CYS A 17 -4.72 -3.03 -10.74
C CYS A 17 -6.15 -2.69 -11.15
N VAL A 18 -6.98 -3.72 -11.35
CA VAL A 18 -8.38 -3.60 -11.78
C VAL A 18 -9.29 -2.92 -10.77
N PHE A 19 -8.92 -2.94 -9.48
CA PHE A 19 -9.64 -2.30 -8.37
C PHE A 19 -9.01 -0.97 -7.91
N CYS A 20 -8.08 -0.39 -8.70
CA CYS A 20 -7.37 0.82 -8.31
C CYS A 20 -8.30 2.04 -8.28
N TRP A 21 -8.28 2.78 -7.17
CA TRP A 21 -9.06 4.00 -6.95
C TRP A 21 -8.42 5.25 -7.56
N VAL A 22 -7.10 5.21 -7.82
CA VAL A 22 -6.36 6.35 -8.39
C VAL A 22 -7.00 6.78 -9.70
N ASP A 23 -7.05 8.05 -9.97
CA ASP A 23 -7.59 8.59 -11.21
C ASP A 23 -6.74 8.21 -12.44
N TRP A 24 -6.98 8.83 -13.58
CA TRP A 24 -6.25 8.52 -14.81
C TRP A 24 -4.77 8.92 -14.78
N SER A 25 -4.30 9.61 -13.74
CA SER A 25 -2.89 9.92 -13.53
C SER A 25 -2.01 8.68 -13.34
N ARG A 26 -2.62 7.55 -12.89
CA ARG A 26 -1.93 6.26 -12.86
C ARG A 26 -1.55 5.77 -14.26
N ASP A 27 -2.45 5.95 -15.23
CA ASP A 27 -2.33 5.38 -16.58
C ASP A 27 -1.70 6.35 -17.57
N PHE A 28 -1.94 7.65 -17.38
CA PHE A 28 -1.52 8.75 -18.26
C PHE A 28 -0.86 9.87 -17.47
N PRO A 29 0.27 9.58 -16.78
CA PRO A 29 0.92 10.56 -15.91
C PRO A 29 1.35 11.83 -16.69
N GLU A 30 1.71 11.70 -17.96
CA GLU A 30 2.09 12.81 -18.84
C GLU A 30 0.97 13.84 -19.13
N ARG A 31 -0.29 13.46 -18.83
CA ARG A 31 -1.47 14.30 -19.04
C ARG A 31 -2.06 14.87 -17.75
N HIS A 32 -1.74 14.25 -16.61
CA HIS A 32 -2.40 14.51 -15.34
C HIS A 32 -1.45 14.92 -14.22
N GLY A 33 -0.13 14.92 -14.49
CA GLY A 33 0.88 15.22 -13.49
C GLY A 33 1.71 16.44 -13.85
N GLU A 34 2.36 16.98 -12.82
CA GLU A 34 3.40 18.00 -12.92
C GLU A 34 4.64 17.48 -12.20
N PHE A 35 5.82 17.88 -12.68
CA PHE A 35 7.07 17.59 -12.01
C PHE A 35 7.38 18.65 -10.96
N PHE A 36 7.71 18.21 -9.76
CA PHE A 36 8.17 19.04 -8.66
C PHE A 36 9.56 18.59 -8.23
N SER A 37 10.41 19.50 -7.80
CA SER A 37 11.59 19.12 -7.04
C SER A 37 11.20 18.53 -5.67
N ALA A 38 12.14 17.87 -5.00
CA ALA A 38 11.89 17.35 -3.65
C ALA A 38 11.54 18.49 -2.68
N GLU A 39 12.17 19.66 -2.84
CA GLU A 39 11.93 20.87 -2.05
C GLU A 39 10.53 21.43 -2.28
N GLU A 40 10.09 21.55 -3.54
CA GLU A 40 8.75 22.02 -3.88
C GLU A 40 7.68 21.06 -3.36
N ALA A 41 7.87 19.76 -3.53
CA ALA A 41 6.97 18.73 -3.00
C ALA A 41 6.89 18.80 -1.47
N PHE A 42 8.03 18.98 -0.79
CA PHE A 42 8.07 19.17 0.66
C PHE A 42 7.33 20.42 1.10
N GLN A 43 7.54 21.57 0.44
CA GLN A 43 6.86 22.81 0.79
C GLN A 43 5.33 22.69 0.64
N ARG A 44 4.83 22.08 -0.43
CA ARG A 44 3.39 21.84 -0.62
C ARG A 44 2.80 20.95 0.47
N LEU A 45 3.50 19.87 0.85
CA LEU A 45 3.08 19.01 1.96
C LEU A 45 3.07 19.76 3.30
N LYS A 46 4.09 20.58 3.55
CA LYS A 46 4.21 21.41 4.75
C LYS A 46 3.10 22.45 4.85
N GLU A 47 2.78 23.14 3.77
CA GLU A 47 1.67 24.09 3.71
C GLU A 47 0.33 23.42 3.99
N ALA A 48 0.07 22.27 3.35
CA ALA A 48 -1.13 21.49 3.61
C ALA A 48 -1.20 21.02 5.07
N ALA A 49 -0.09 20.50 5.62
CA ALA A 49 -0.04 20.03 7.00
C ALA A 49 -0.32 21.16 8.01
N ARG A 50 0.28 22.34 7.81
CA ARG A 50 0.06 23.51 8.64
C ARG A 50 -1.37 24.05 8.53
N GLY A 51 -1.92 24.09 7.31
CA GLY A 51 -3.29 24.52 7.07
C GLY A 51 -4.35 23.69 7.80
N PHE A 52 -4.08 22.40 8.02
CA PHE A 52 -4.96 21.48 8.72
C PHE A 52 -4.47 21.11 10.13
N ASN A 53 -3.40 21.76 10.62
CA ASN A 53 -2.78 21.51 11.93
C ASN A 53 -2.49 20.02 12.19
N VAL A 54 -1.82 19.37 11.22
CA VAL A 54 -1.41 17.96 11.31
C VAL A 54 0.11 17.84 11.26
N THR A 55 0.66 16.82 11.95
CA THR A 55 2.11 16.59 12.08
C THR A 55 2.61 15.41 11.27
N LYS A 56 1.72 14.76 10.53
CA LYS A 56 2.03 13.56 9.73
C LYS A 56 1.90 13.86 8.25
N LEU A 57 2.85 13.36 7.49
CA LEU A 57 2.89 13.47 6.03
C LEU A 57 2.72 12.09 5.38
N ARG A 58 2.20 12.07 4.17
CA ARG A 58 2.05 10.85 3.38
C ARG A 58 2.29 11.13 1.91
N ILE A 59 2.94 10.18 1.24
CA ILE A 59 2.90 10.06 -0.21
C ILE A 59 2.23 8.74 -0.57
N SER A 60 1.22 8.83 -1.42
CA SER A 60 0.37 7.74 -1.90
C SER A 60 0.03 7.97 -3.38
N GLY A 61 -1.10 7.43 -3.84
CA GLY A 61 -1.60 7.59 -5.20
C GLY A 61 -1.16 6.45 -6.09
N ALA A 62 -0.37 6.72 -7.13
CA ALA A 62 0.10 5.68 -8.03
C ALA A 62 1.25 4.85 -7.42
N GLU A 63 2.51 5.03 -7.84
CA GLU A 63 3.64 4.31 -7.22
C GLU A 63 4.80 5.25 -6.91
N PRO A 64 4.92 5.71 -5.66
CA PRO A 64 5.94 6.68 -5.26
C PRO A 64 7.38 6.22 -5.46
N THR A 65 7.64 4.92 -5.36
CA THR A 65 9.02 4.39 -5.45
C THR A 65 9.61 4.43 -6.86
N LEU A 66 8.84 4.80 -7.89
CA LEU A 66 9.36 4.99 -9.25
C LEU A 66 10.41 6.11 -9.32
N GLY A 67 10.28 7.14 -8.53
CA GLY A 67 11.21 8.26 -8.45
C GLY A 67 12.18 8.13 -7.28
N LYS A 68 13.07 7.13 -7.27
CA LYS A 68 13.97 6.82 -6.13
C LYS A 68 14.71 8.05 -5.61
N GLU A 69 15.45 8.74 -6.46
CA GLU A 69 16.27 9.88 -6.05
C GLU A 69 15.44 11.02 -5.49
N HIS A 70 14.33 11.33 -6.15
CA HIS A 70 13.38 12.36 -5.72
C HIS A 70 12.75 12.00 -4.37
N LEU A 71 12.33 10.74 -4.18
CA LEU A 71 11.76 10.28 -2.92
C LEU A 71 12.78 10.36 -1.77
N LEU A 72 14.03 9.94 -2.01
CA LEU A 72 15.09 10.04 -0.99
C LEU A 72 15.40 11.50 -0.63
N GLY A 73 15.40 12.40 -1.60
CA GLY A 73 15.54 13.84 -1.37
C GLY A 73 14.41 14.41 -0.51
N LEU A 74 13.16 14.03 -0.81
CA LEU A 74 12.00 14.42 -0.02
C LEU A 74 12.10 13.89 1.43
N LEU A 75 12.50 12.62 1.61
CA LEU A 75 12.67 12.02 2.94
C LEU A 75 13.76 12.70 3.75
N ALA A 76 14.84 13.15 3.13
CA ALA A 76 15.90 13.89 3.82
C ALA A 76 15.39 15.24 4.37
N LEU A 77 14.52 15.93 3.63
CA LEU A 77 13.86 17.15 4.09
C LEU A 77 12.89 16.89 5.24
N VAL A 78 12.09 15.80 5.15
CA VAL A 78 11.18 15.40 6.21
C VAL A 78 11.94 15.00 7.47
N GLU A 79 13.03 14.25 7.36
CA GLU A 79 13.84 13.81 8.50
C GLU A 79 14.35 14.99 9.33
N SER A 80 14.72 16.10 8.65
CA SER A 80 15.24 17.32 9.27
C SER A 80 14.15 18.30 9.72
N SER A 81 12.87 17.98 9.52
CA SER A 81 11.74 18.90 9.76
C SER A 81 11.07 18.68 11.12
N GLU A 82 10.04 19.51 11.37
CA GLU A 82 9.17 19.42 12.53
C GLU A 82 8.16 18.25 12.50
N PHE A 83 7.99 17.55 11.38
CA PHE A 83 7.02 16.49 11.22
C PHE A 83 7.45 15.20 11.93
N ASP A 84 6.47 14.47 12.49
CA ASP A 84 6.72 13.31 13.35
C ASP A 84 6.84 12.00 12.53
N LEU A 85 6.09 11.92 11.43
CA LEU A 85 5.92 10.68 10.67
C LEU A 85 5.72 10.98 9.18
N PHE A 86 6.38 10.17 8.35
CA PHE A 86 6.13 10.12 6.92
C PHE A 86 5.70 8.72 6.51
N ILE A 87 4.49 8.59 5.94
CA ILE A 87 3.97 7.33 5.44
C ILE A 87 4.24 7.23 3.94
N LEU A 88 4.96 6.19 3.56
CA LEU A 88 5.21 5.81 2.17
C LEU A 88 4.33 4.62 1.80
N GLU A 89 3.34 4.81 0.94
CA GLU A 89 2.53 3.72 0.41
C GLU A 89 3.12 3.21 -0.91
N THR A 90 3.33 1.90 -1.03
CA THR A 90 3.95 1.29 -2.22
C THR A 90 3.35 -0.09 -2.51
N ASN A 91 3.41 -0.52 -3.77
CA ASN A 91 3.10 -1.90 -4.17
C ASN A 91 4.26 -2.88 -3.92
N GLY A 92 5.40 -2.40 -3.46
CA GLY A 92 6.56 -3.20 -3.08
C GLY A 92 7.43 -3.71 -4.24
N ILE A 93 7.07 -3.50 -5.50
CA ILE A 93 7.83 -4.04 -6.64
C ILE A 93 9.28 -3.55 -6.63
N LEU A 94 9.52 -2.24 -6.54
CA LEU A 94 10.89 -1.71 -6.59
C LEU A 94 11.68 -2.04 -5.33
N LEU A 95 11.04 -2.07 -4.16
CA LEU A 95 11.70 -2.46 -2.91
C LEU A 95 12.05 -3.94 -2.83
N GLY A 96 11.32 -4.80 -3.54
CA GLY A 96 11.63 -6.22 -3.67
C GLY A 96 12.66 -6.53 -4.75
N ALA A 97 12.73 -5.71 -5.79
CA ALA A 97 13.70 -5.86 -6.88
C ALA A 97 15.08 -5.28 -6.52
N ASP A 98 15.12 -4.20 -5.73
CA ASP A 98 16.34 -3.49 -5.35
C ASP A 98 16.49 -3.44 -3.82
N ARG A 99 17.35 -4.31 -3.26
CA ARG A 99 17.64 -4.34 -1.81
C ARG A 99 18.39 -3.09 -1.33
N ASP A 100 19.19 -2.47 -2.19
CA ASP A 100 19.91 -1.25 -1.85
C ASP A 100 18.94 -0.06 -1.69
N TYR A 101 17.81 -0.08 -2.38
CA TYR A 101 16.76 0.90 -2.16
C TYR A 101 16.21 0.85 -0.72
N VAL A 102 15.95 -0.35 -0.20
CA VAL A 102 15.52 -0.53 1.20
C VAL A 102 16.60 -0.05 2.18
N LYS A 103 17.88 -0.32 1.89
CA LYS A 103 19.01 0.18 2.67
C LYS A 103 19.10 1.70 2.65
N ASP A 104 18.81 2.35 1.51
CA ASP A 104 18.76 3.81 1.44
C ASP A 104 17.61 4.36 2.28
N LEU A 105 16.42 3.74 2.25
CA LEU A 105 15.27 4.11 3.08
C LEU A 105 15.54 3.94 4.58
N SER A 106 16.35 2.96 5.00
CA SER A 106 16.65 2.71 6.41
C SER A 106 17.49 3.81 7.09
N LYS A 107 17.99 4.76 6.34
CA LYS A 107 18.66 5.96 6.86
C LYS A 107 17.69 6.95 7.52
N PHE A 108 16.37 6.85 7.22
CA PHE A 108 15.34 7.76 7.69
C PHE A 108 14.52 7.12 8.82
N LYS A 109 14.48 7.76 9.97
CA LYS A 109 13.79 7.25 11.17
C LYS A 109 12.30 7.58 11.20
N LYS A 110 11.91 8.64 10.50
CA LYS A 110 10.52 9.11 10.45
C LYS A 110 9.66 8.37 9.40
N VAL A 111 10.26 7.53 8.56
CA VAL A 111 9.54 6.81 7.51
C VAL A 111 8.84 5.58 8.08
N HIS A 112 7.58 5.41 7.71
CA HIS A 112 6.79 4.19 7.89
C HIS A 112 6.30 3.72 6.53
N ILE A 113 6.55 2.46 6.18
CA ILE A 113 6.25 1.94 4.84
C ILE A 113 4.99 1.08 4.90
N ARG A 114 4.00 1.39 4.08
CA ARG A 114 2.80 0.59 3.88
C ARG A 114 2.92 -0.17 2.57
N VAL A 115 3.13 -1.49 2.63
CA VAL A 115 3.25 -2.36 1.45
C VAL A 115 1.89 -2.92 1.11
N SER A 116 1.34 -2.55 -0.05
CA SER A 116 0.03 -3.01 -0.50
C SER A 116 0.15 -4.20 -1.46
N LEU A 117 -0.04 -5.41 -0.94
CA LEU A 117 -0.07 -6.65 -1.71
C LEU A 117 -1.34 -6.75 -2.55
N LYS A 118 -1.26 -7.34 -3.73
CA LYS A 118 -2.35 -7.31 -4.71
C LYS A 118 -3.04 -8.66 -4.91
N ALA A 119 -2.37 -9.75 -4.55
CA ALA A 119 -2.90 -11.10 -4.76
C ALA A 119 -2.23 -12.13 -3.83
N GLY A 120 -2.87 -13.28 -3.67
CA GLY A 120 -2.37 -14.43 -2.91
C GLY A 120 -1.75 -15.51 -3.80
N THR A 121 -1.89 -15.41 -5.13
CA THR A 121 -1.32 -16.35 -6.10
C THR A 121 -0.72 -15.61 -7.29
N ALA A 122 0.18 -16.25 -8.02
CA ALA A 122 0.79 -15.69 -9.23
C ALA A 122 -0.24 -15.48 -10.36
N GLU A 123 -1.20 -16.37 -10.50
CA GLU A 123 -2.29 -16.27 -11.47
C GLU A 123 -3.19 -15.07 -11.18
N ASP A 124 -3.62 -14.93 -9.92
CA ASP A 124 -4.45 -13.81 -9.50
C ASP A 124 -3.68 -12.49 -9.56
N PHE A 125 -2.38 -12.50 -9.29
CA PHE A 125 -1.53 -11.33 -9.45
C PHE A 125 -1.55 -10.83 -10.90
N THR A 126 -1.37 -11.73 -11.87
CA THR A 126 -1.46 -11.38 -13.30
C THR A 126 -2.85 -10.87 -13.66
N ARG A 127 -3.87 -11.58 -13.26
CA ARG A 127 -5.28 -11.22 -13.54
C ARG A 127 -5.67 -9.85 -12.97
N LYS A 128 -5.21 -9.54 -11.76
CA LYS A 128 -5.58 -8.31 -11.05
C LYS A 128 -4.71 -7.11 -11.39
N THR A 129 -3.45 -7.33 -11.78
CA THR A 129 -2.49 -6.23 -11.94
C THR A 129 -1.99 -6.03 -13.37
N GLY A 130 -2.25 -6.97 -14.27
CA GLY A 130 -1.71 -6.98 -15.62
C GLY A 130 -0.20 -7.25 -15.69
N ALA A 131 0.45 -7.53 -14.55
CA ALA A 131 1.87 -7.86 -14.51
C ALA A 131 2.10 -9.34 -14.82
N LYS A 132 3.34 -9.70 -15.17
CA LYS A 132 3.72 -11.09 -15.41
C LYS A 132 3.70 -11.90 -14.11
N ALA A 133 3.36 -13.19 -14.20
CA ALA A 133 3.26 -14.09 -13.06
C ALA A 133 4.58 -14.20 -12.26
N GLU A 134 5.72 -14.13 -12.93
CA GLU A 134 7.05 -14.19 -12.31
C GLU A 134 7.33 -13.01 -11.36
N ALA A 135 6.62 -11.90 -11.54
CA ALA A 135 6.74 -10.73 -10.67
C ALA A 135 5.97 -10.89 -9.34
N PHE A 136 5.14 -11.92 -9.18
CA PHE A 136 4.33 -12.15 -7.97
C PHE A 136 5.16 -12.21 -6.68
N GLU A 137 6.34 -12.84 -6.73
CA GLU A 137 7.21 -12.98 -5.57
C GLU A 137 7.90 -11.68 -5.14
N ILE A 138 7.96 -10.68 -6.02
CA ILE A 138 8.76 -9.48 -5.77
C ILE A 138 8.22 -8.65 -4.60
N PRO A 139 6.91 -8.37 -4.45
CA PRO A 139 6.37 -7.68 -3.27
C PRO A 139 6.63 -8.43 -1.95
N PHE A 140 6.63 -9.76 -1.96
CA PHE A 140 6.98 -10.55 -0.77
C PHE A 140 8.48 -10.47 -0.44
N LYS A 141 9.36 -10.36 -1.46
CA LYS A 141 10.77 -10.03 -1.24
C LYS A 141 10.93 -8.63 -0.61
N ALA A 142 10.10 -7.65 -1.02
CA ALA A 142 10.09 -6.34 -0.37
C ALA A 142 9.77 -6.47 1.12
N VAL A 143 8.75 -7.23 1.48
CA VAL A 143 8.38 -7.48 2.88
C VAL A 143 9.55 -8.10 3.66
N ARG A 144 10.25 -9.10 3.11
CA ARG A 144 11.45 -9.68 3.73
C ARG A 144 12.58 -8.66 3.86
N ASN A 145 12.88 -7.89 2.82
CA ASN A 145 13.92 -6.87 2.84
C ASN A 145 13.65 -5.81 3.92
N LEU A 146 12.39 -5.39 4.09
CA LEU A 146 11.97 -4.43 5.10
C LEU A 146 12.10 -5.02 6.51
N LEU A 147 11.69 -6.27 6.72
CA LEU A 147 11.83 -6.97 7.98
C LEU A 147 13.32 -7.08 8.38
N ASP A 148 14.17 -7.54 7.45
CA ASP A 148 15.62 -7.67 7.65
C ASP A 148 16.29 -6.33 7.99
N SER A 149 15.77 -5.23 7.44
CA SER A 149 16.35 -3.89 7.65
C SER A 149 15.92 -3.24 8.98
N GLY A 150 14.93 -3.81 9.69
CA GLY A 150 14.36 -3.22 10.90
C GLY A 150 13.57 -1.93 10.67
N LEU A 151 13.19 -1.63 9.43
CA LEU A 151 12.35 -0.48 9.08
C LEU A 151 10.94 -0.64 9.66
N SER A 152 10.34 0.48 10.05
CA SER A 152 8.93 0.52 10.42
C SER A 152 8.05 0.30 9.20
N PHE A 153 7.25 -0.76 9.19
CA PHE A 153 6.33 -1.04 8.09
C PHE A 153 5.12 -1.86 8.55
N HIS A 154 4.10 -1.89 7.73
CA HIS A 154 3.04 -2.89 7.77
C HIS A 154 2.61 -3.29 6.37
N VAL A 155 1.85 -4.38 6.29
CA VAL A 155 1.33 -4.94 5.04
C VAL A 155 -0.16 -4.69 4.97
N ALA A 156 -0.63 -4.29 3.80
CA ALA A 156 -2.05 -4.14 3.49
C ALA A 156 -2.42 -4.99 2.27
N ALA A 157 -3.67 -5.43 2.20
CA ALA A 157 -4.20 -6.12 1.02
C ALA A 157 -5.72 -5.95 0.91
N MET A 158 -6.23 -6.01 -0.33
CA MET A 158 -7.66 -6.02 -0.63
C MET A 158 -8.29 -7.40 -0.31
N SER A 159 -7.98 -7.92 0.88
CA SER A 159 -8.25 -9.30 1.29
C SER A 159 -9.53 -9.49 2.09
N ALA A 160 -10.14 -8.41 2.59
CA ALA A 160 -11.43 -8.49 3.26
C ALA A 160 -12.62 -8.58 2.30
N ASP A 161 -12.43 -8.25 1.01
CA ASP A 161 -13.48 -8.20 0.00
C ASP A 161 -13.59 -9.52 -0.79
N PRO A 162 -14.61 -10.36 -0.53
CA PRO A 162 -14.77 -11.65 -1.21
C PRO A 162 -15.10 -11.52 -2.71
N ARG A 163 -15.43 -10.32 -3.19
CA ARG A 163 -15.70 -10.06 -4.60
C ARG A 163 -14.41 -9.88 -5.41
N ILE A 164 -13.30 -9.56 -4.72
CA ILE A 164 -11.97 -9.31 -5.32
C ILE A 164 -11.01 -10.46 -5.01
N MET A 165 -11.04 -10.98 -3.79
CA MET A 165 -10.17 -12.06 -3.35
C MET A 165 -11.06 -13.16 -2.76
N ASP A 166 -11.12 -14.31 -3.41
CA ASP A 166 -11.86 -15.44 -2.86
C ASP A 166 -11.18 -16.01 -1.61
N GLN A 167 -11.87 -16.89 -0.90
CA GLN A 167 -11.39 -17.45 0.35
C GLN A 167 -10.08 -18.23 0.16
N MET A 168 -9.96 -19.00 -0.91
CA MET A 168 -8.76 -19.81 -1.19
C MET A 168 -7.54 -18.93 -1.46
N GLU A 169 -7.71 -17.88 -2.25
CA GLU A 169 -6.65 -16.90 -2.51
C GLU A 169 -6.23 -16.17 -1.23
N ARG A 170 -7.22 -15.74 -0.43
CA ARG A 170 -6.96 -15.07 0.85
C ARG A 170 -6.18 -15.97 1.81
N GLU A 171 -6.55 -17.23 1.94
CA GLU A 171 -5.83 -18.19 2.77
C GLU A 171 -4.37 -18.36 2.31
N ARG A 172 -4.13 -18.43 1.00
CA ARG A 172 -2.77 -18.51 0.43
C ARG A 172 -1.95 -17.26 0.73
N LEU A 173 -2.55 -16.07 0.62
CA LEU A 173 -1.89 -14.81 0.99
C LEU A 173 -1.48 -14.81 2.47
N ILE A 174 -2.41 -15.19 3.36
CA ILE A 174 -2.18 -15.24 4.80
C ILE A 174 -1.06 -16.24 5.15
N LEU A 175 -1.12 -17.45 4.59
CA LEU A 175 -0.08 -18.47 4.81
C LEU A 175 1.27 -17.98 4.31
N LYS A 176 1.32 -17.38 3.13
CA LYS A 176 2.57 -16.85 2.56
C LYS A 176 3.18 -15.72 3.40
N LEU A 177 2.36 -14.88 4.02
CA LEU A 177 2.82 -13.89 4.98
C LEU A 177 3.30 -14.54 6.28
N ALA A 178 2.57 -15.53 6.78
CA ALA A 178 2.94 -16.28 8.00
C ALA A 178 4.25 -17.07 7.85
N GLU A 179 4.58 -17.53 6.63
CA GLU A 179 5.89 -18.13 6.33
C GLU A 179 7.06 -17.13 6.44
N ILE A 180 6.80 -15.84 6.24
CA ILE A 180 7.82 -14.81 6.43
C ILE A 180 7.91 -14.46 7.92
N ASP A 181 6.79 -14.10 8.54
CA ASP A 181 6.62 -13.85 9.96
C ASP A 181 5.13 -13.95 10.31
N PRO A 182 4.72 -14.81 11.28
CA PRO A 182 3.33 -14.93 11.71
C PRO A 182 2.67 -13.60 12.12
N GLU A 183 3.43 -12.66 12.71
CA GLU A 183 2.93 -11.34 13.10
C GLU A 183 2.50 -10.50 11.89
N LEU A 184 3.09 -10.69 10.71
CA LEU A 184 2.67 -9.99 9.50
C LEU A 184 1.27 -10.41 9.05
N ALA A 185 0.97 -11.70 9.14
CA ALA A 185 -0.37 -12.22 8.83
C ALA A 185 -1.41 -11.71 9.84
N LEU A 186 -1.06 -11.70 11.13
CA LEU A 186 -1.94 -11.26 12.22
C LEU A 186 -2.20 -9.74 12.21
N LYS A 187 -1.25 -8.97 11.72
CA LYS A 187 -1.31 -7.49 11.63
C LYS A 187 -1.66 -7.00 10.23
N LEU A 188 -2.05 -7.90 9.32
CA LEU A 188 -2.45 -7.52 7.98
C LEU A 188 -3.57 -6.50 8.02
N GLU A 189 -3.37 -5.34 7.39
CA GLU A 189 -4.43 -4.36 7.14
C GLU A 189 -5.28 -4.88 5.98
N GLU A 190 -6.48 -5.36 6.29
CA GLU A 190 -7.40 -5.90 5.31
C GLU A 190 -8.35 -4.83 4.80
N GLU A 191 -8.35 -4.62 3.48
CA GLU A 191 -9.13 -3.58 2.80
C GLU A 191 -10.28 -4.19 1.98
N VAL A 192 -11.26 -3.34 1.67
CA VAL A 192 -12.34 -3.59 0.71
C VAL A 192 -12.29 -2.57 -0.43
N VAL A 193 -12.88 -2.91 -1.56
CA VAL A 193 -12.95 -2.00 -2.71
C VAL A 193 -14.01 -0.94 -2.49
N ASP A 194 -13.62 0.32 -2.72
CA ASP A 194 -14.52 1.47 -2.75
C ASP A 194 -15.00 1.78 -4.18
N PRO A 195 -16.29 2.21 -4.34
CA PRO A 195 -16.90 2.45 -5.64
C PRO A 195 -16.57 3.83 -6.24
N TYR A 196 -15.26 4.19 -6.27
CA TYR A 196 -14.85 5.38 -6.99
C TYR A 196 -15.13 5.25 -8.50
N LYS A 197 -15.40 6.36 -9.19
CA LYS A 197 -15.71 6.37 -10.63
C LYS A 197 -14.65 5.63 -11.46
N THR A 198 -13.39 5.85 -11.17
CA THR A 198 -12.26 5.19 -11.87
C THR A 198 -12.15 3.71 -11.51
N THR A 199 -12.44 3.34 -10.25
CA THR A 199 -12.52 1.93 -9.84
C THR A 199 -13.60 1.19 -10.61
N LEU A 200 -14.82 1.76 -10.68
CA LEU A 200 -15.93 1.15 -11.39
C LEU A 200 -15.64 0.98 -12.87
N ALA A 201 -15.07 2.00 -13.53
CA ALA A 201 -14.69 1.93 -14.94
C ALA A 201 -13.64 0.84 -15.22
N ARG A 202 -12.66 0.67 -14.31
CA ARG A 202 -11.62 -0.36 -14.44
C ARG A 202 -12.15 -1.77 -14.22
N LEU A 203 -13.04 -1.93 -13.25
CA LEU A 203 -13.72 -3.21 -12.99
C LEU A 203 -14.57 -3.62 -14.20
N GLU A 204 -15.35 -2.68 -14.75
CA GLU A 204 -16.14 -2.91 -15.95
C GLU A 204 -15.25 -3.30 -17.15
N TYR A 205 -14.18 -2.57 -17.40
CA TYR A 205 -13.19 -2.89 -18.44
C TYR A 205 -12.57 -4.28 -18.26
N ALA A 206 -12.36 -4.71 -17.02
CA ALA A 206 -11.86 -6.04 -16.68
C ALA A 206 -12.95 -7.13 -16.70
N GLY A 207 -14.18 -6.81 -17.08
CA GLY A 207 -15.31 -7.76 -17.08
C GLY A 207 -15.81 -8.13 -15.68
N LEU A 208 -15.50 -7.34 -14.66
CA LEU A 208 -15.88 -7.57 -13.27
C LEU A 208 -17.08 -6.68 -12.90
N SER A 209 -18.21 -7.29 -12.64
CA SER A 209 -19.40 -6.60 -12.14
C SER A 209 -19.59 -6.87 -10.64
N LEU A 210 -19.30 -5.88 -9.80
CA LEU A 210 -19.45 -5.98 -8.36
C LEU A 210 -20.82 -5.45 -7.90
N LYS A 211 -21.49 -6.21 -7.04
CA LYS A 211 -22.74 -5.75 -6.41
C LYS A 211 -22.44 -4.74 -5.30
N TRP A 212 -23.21 -3.66 -5.23
CA TRP A 212 -23.11 -2.60 -4.23
C TRP A 212 -24.44 -2.46 -3.45
N PRO A 213 -24.42 -2.08 -2.15
CA PRO A 213 -23.25 -2.01 -1.30
C PRO A 213 -22.63 -3.38 -1.00
N LEU A 214 -21.41 -3.41 -0.52
CA LEU A 214 -20.78 -4.64 0.00
C LEU A 214 -21.60 -5.12 1.21
N ARG A 215 -22.04 -6.39 1.19
CA ARG A 215 -22.91 -6.96 2.25
C ARG A 215 -22.19 -7.94 3.17
N HIS A 216 -21.02 -8.39 2.77
CA HIS A 216 -20.26 -9.40 3.50
C HIS A 216 -18.76 -9.16 3.31
N ILE A 217 -18.03 -9.22 4.40
CA ILE A 217 -16.56 -9.21 4.42
C ILE A 217 -16.07 -10.47 5.14
N TYR A 218 -14.86 -10.88 4.87
CA TYR A 218 -14.26 -11.96 5.62
C TYR A 218 -14.04 -11.58 7.09
N PRO A 219 -14.15 -12.55 8.02
CA PRO A 219 -13.77 -12.31 9.41
C PRO A 219 -12.25 -12.06 9.49
N PRO A 220 -11.78 -11.39 10.57
CA PRO A 220 -10.35 -11.17 10.77
C PRO A 220 -9.53 -12.45 10.70
N VAL A 221 -8.27 -12.30 10.28
CA VAL A 221 -7.32 -13.41 10.13
C VAL A 221 -7.18 -14.18 11.43
N LYS A 222 -7.18 -15.51 11.34
CA LYS A 222 -6.86 -16.45 12.42
C LYS A 222 -5.84 -17.43 11.90
N LEU A 223 -4.75 -17.64 12.63
CA LEU A 223 -3.80 -18.71 12.34
C LEU A 223 -4.22 -20.00 13.05
N PRO A 224 -3.92 -21.20 12.47
CA PRO A 224 -4.18 -22.46 13.13
C PRO A 224 -3.47 -22.52 14.49
N GLY A 225 -4.20 -22.79 15.57
CA GLY A 225 -3.67 -22.90 16.95
C GLY A 225 -3.82 -21.68 17.85
N GLU A 226 -4.27 -20.52 17.34
CA GLU A 226 -4.30 -19.26 18.12
C GLU A 226 -5.72 -18.72 18.40
N GLY A 227 -6.65 -19.56 18.81
CA GLY A 227 -8.06 -19.19 19.00
C GLY A 227 -8.38 -18.09 20.01
N GLU A 228 -7.47 -17.71 20.92
CA GLU A 228 -7.75 -16.75 22.00
C GLU A 228 -6.89 -15.48 21.99
N PHE A 229 -5.71 -15.50 21.40
CA PHE A 229 -4.76 -14.38 21.49
C PHE A 229 -5.17 -13.18 20.63
N LEU A 230 -5.90 -13.40 19.54
CA LEU A 230 -6.23 -12.40 18.51
C LEU A 230 -7.35 -11.43 18.88
N ARG A 231 -8.25 -11.77 19.82
CA ARG A 231 -9.39 -10.90 20.20
C ARG A 231 -8.97 -9.59 20.88
N ARG A 232 -7.74 -9.46 21.34
CA ARG A 232 -7.27 -8.30 22.13
C ARG A 232 -6.53 -7.23 21.36
N ARG A 233 -6.09 -7.47 20.10
CA ARG A 233 -5.22 -6.55 19.33
C ARG A 233 -5.82 -5.92 18.08
N LEU A 234 -6.97 -6.38 17.60
CA LEU A 234 -7.63 -5.76 16.45
C LEU A 234 -8.29 -4.46 16.90
N GLY A 235 -7.57 -3.36 16.72
CA GLY A 235 -8.11 -2.01 16.89
C GLY A 235 -9.36 -1.87 15.99
N ARG A 236 -10.40 -1.28 16.55
CA ARG A 236 -11.70 -1.05 15.89
C ARG A 236 -11.50 -0.36 14.55
N TYR A 237 -11.97 -0.99 13.48
CA TYR A 237 -12.21 -0.31 12.22
C TYR A 237 -13.37 0.67 12.41
N PRO A 238 -13.19 1.99 12.17
CA PRO A 238 -14.23 2.99 12.45
C PRO A 238 -15.32 3.09 11.37
N TYR A 239 -15.41 2.15 10.43
CA TYR A 239 -16.36 2.20 9.30
C TYR A 239 -17.04 0.87 9.01
N LEU A 240 -17.48 0.17 10.06
CA LEU A 240 -18.49 -0.89 9.94
C LEU A 240 -19.78 -0.43 10.57
#